data_b4818cbeb419df27d36c5ea746bf3cb7
#
_entry.id   b4818cbeb419df27d36c5ea746bf3cb7
#
_cell.length_a   1.000
_cell.length_b   1.000
_cell.length_c   1.000
_cell.angle_alpha   90.00
_cell.angle_beta   90.00
_cell.angle_gamma   90.00
#
_symmetry.space_group_name_H-M   'P 1'
#
loop_
_entity.id
_entity.type
_entity.pdbx_description
1 polymer ?
#
loop_
_entity_poly.entity_id
_entity_poly.type
_entity_poly.pdbx_seq_one_letter_code
_entity_poly.pdbx_strand_id
1 'polypeptide(L)'
;MKANVKLKQHTDPVGPGYRFTYHLGLKCPKGCFLHHQTLGDVEEEDGKHVIMNARYPHWAENKSEEDRVILYIEYYNSTTLR
;
A
#
# COMPACT_ATOMS: atom_id res chain seq x y z
N MET A 1 6.16 -7.38 5.22
CA MET A 1 7.02 -7.56 4.03
C MET A 1 8.45 -7.82 4.49
N LYS A 2 9.01 -8.85 3.99
CA LYS A 2 10.37 -9.25 4.35
C LYS A 2 11.40 -8.26 3.89
N ALA A 3 12.57 -8.30 4.52
CA ALA A 3 13.72 -7.47 4.16
C ALA A 3 14.13 -7.73 2.71
N ASN A 4 14.56 -6.70 2.02
CA ASN A 4 15.09 -6.78 0.65
C ASN A 4 14.15 -7.43 -0.36
N VAL A 5 12.84 -7.25 -0.19
CA VAL A 5 11.83 -7.78 -1.10
C VAL A 5 11.17 -6.64 -1.87
N LYS A 6 10.92 -6.89 -3.15
CA LYS A 6 10.21 -5.98 -4.03
C LYS A 6 9.01 -6.71 -4.60
N LEU A 7 7.83 -6.13 -4.42
CA LEU A 7 6.61 -6.65 -5.03
C LEU A 7 6.47 -6.09 -6.44
N LYS A 8 6.04 -6.96 -7.35
CA LYS A 8 5.84 -6.58 -8.74
C LYS A 8 4.71 -5.55 -8.87
N GLN A 9 4.87 -4.62 -9.80
CA GLN A 9 3.80 -3.68 -10.12
C GLN A 9 2.54 -4.43 -10.55
N HIS A 10 1.41 -4.03 -10.01
CA HIS A 10 0.13 -4.68 -10.30
C HIS A 10 -1.02 -3.72 -10.06
N THR A 11 -2.19 -4.12 -10.50
CA THR A 11 -3.46 -3.49 -10.14
C THR A 11 -4.32 -4.54 -9.47
N ASP A 12 -5.04 -4.13 -8.44
CA ASP A 12 -5.97 -5.07 -7.81
C ASP A 12 -7.22 -5.20 -8.65
N PRO A 13 -7.79 -6.42 -8.79
CA PRO A 13 -9.05 -6.58 -9.48
C PRO A 13 -10.14 -5.84 -8.73
N VAL A 14 -10.99 -5.13 -9.47
CA VAL A 14 -12.09 -4.38 -8.90
C VAL A 14 -13.40 -4.93 -9.41
N GLY A 15 -14.30 -5.18 -8.47
CA GLY A 15 -15.68 -5.42 -8.79
C GLY A 15 -16.44 -4.10 -8.89
N PRO A 16 -17.76 -4.11 -8.74
CA PRO A 16 -18.54 -2.88 -8.68
C PRO A 16 -18.08 -2.01 -7.52
N GLY A 17 -17.84 -0.73 -7.79
CA GLY A 17 -17.36 0.21 -6.79
C GLY A 17 -15.86 0.36 -6.80
N TYR A 18 -15.36 1.07 -5.83
CA TYR A 18 -13.93 1.36 -5.71
C TYR A 18 -13.35 0.58 -4.56
N ARG A 19 -12.11 0.13 -4.75
CA ARG A 19 -11.33 -0.48 -3.68
C ARG A 19 -10.29 0.51 -3.21
N PHE A 20 -10.33 0.81 -1.92
CA PHE A 20 -9.31 1.61 -1.27
C PHE A 20 -8.56 0.77 -0.27
N THR A 21 -7.29 1.07 -0.11
CA THR A 21 -6.46 0.44 0.90
C THR A 21 -5.89 1.50 1.83
N TYR A 22 -5.84 1.15 3.10
CA TYR A 22 -5.28 1.97 4.15
C TYR A 22 -4.06 1.25 4.72
N HIS A 23 -2.94 1.93 4.71
CA HIS A 23 -1.68 1.41 5.26
C HIS A 23 -1.28 2.27 6.44
N LEU A 24 -1.05 1.66 7.58
CA LEU A 24 -0.47 2.34 8.74
C LEU A 24 0.86 1.67 9.07
N GLY A 25 1.93 2.43 9.07
CA GLY A 25 3.25 1.91 9.43
C GLY A 25 3.32 1.56 10.90
N LEU A 26 3.60 0.31 11.21
CA LEU A 26 3.83 -0.15 12.57
C LEU A 26 5.33 -0.30 12.84
N LYS A 27 6.03 -0.91 11.90
CA LYS A 27 7.48 -1.01 11.91
C LYS A 27 7.95 -0.85 10.47
N CYS A 28 8.38 0.35 10.12
CA CYS A 28 8.83 0.68 8.78
C CYS A 28 10.26 1.19 8.84
N PRO A 29 11.25 0.30 8.72
CA PRO A 29 12.64 0.72 8.64
C PRO A 29 12.85 1.64 7.45
N LYS A 30 13.86 2.48 7.51
CA LYS A 30 14.20 3.35 6.40
C LYS A 30 14.47 2.52 5.15
N GLY A 31 13.88 2.91 4.03
CA GLY A 31 14.01 2.16 2.78
C GLY A 31 12.77 1.37 2.38
N CYS A 32 11.66 1.53 3.10
CA CYS A 32 10.39 0.92 2.73
C CYS A 32 9.57 1.91 1.93
N PHE A 33 9.23 1.56 0.69
CA PHE A 33 8.54 2.45 -0.23
C PHE A 33 7.27 1.82 -0.76
N LEU A 34 6.26 2.65 -0.94
CA LEU A 34 5.07 2.35 -1.71
C LEU A 34 5.09 3.23 -2.95
N HIS A 35 4.96 2.62 -4.11
CA HIS A 35 4.93 3.31 -5.39
C HIS A 35 3.54 3.22 -5.98
N HIS A 36 2.98 4.34 -6.38
CA HIS A 36 1.62 4.40 -6.89
C HIS A 36 1.57 5.38 -8.07
N GLN A 37 0.83 5.02 -9.10
CA GLN A 37 0.77 5.82 -10.32
C GLN A 37 0.40 7.27 -10.06
N THR A 38 -0.56 7.51 -9.16
CA THR A 38 -1.05 8.87 -8.88
C THR A 38 -0.32 9.53 -7.72
N LEU A 39 -0.04 8.79 -6.66
CA LEU A 39 0.59 9.33 -5.45
C LEU A 39 2.09 9.53 -5.61
N GLY A 40 2.70 8.83 -6.56
CA GLY A 40 4.14 8.82 -6.71
C GLY A 40 4.80 7.88 -5.71
N ASP A 41 6.03 8.18 -5.36
CA ASP A 41 6.81 7.36 -4.43
C ASP A 41 6.62 7.88 -3.01
N VAL A 42 6.18 6.99 -2.13
CA VAL A 42 5.93 7.34 -0.74
C VAL A 42 6.82 6.47 0.15
N GLU A 43 7.68 7.08 0.92
CA GLU A 43 8.44 6.35 1.92
C GLU A 43 7.54 6.11 3.13
N GLU A 44 7.43 4.84 3.53
CA GLU A 44 6.63 4.45 4.67
C GLU A 44 7.42 4.62 5.97
N GLU A 45 6.75 5.09 7.01
CA GLU A 45 7.36 5.38 8.30
C GLU A 45 6.43 4.94 9.42
N ASP A 46 6.99 4.72 10.58
CA ASP A 46 6.21 4.38 11.77
C ASP A 46 5.20 5.49 12.05
N GLY A 47 3.95 5.11 12.24
CA GLY A 47 2.86 6.04 12.53
C GLY A 47 2.32 6.80 11.33
N LYS A 48 2.94 6.66 10.16
CA LYS A 48 2.47 7.31 8.94
C LYS A 48 1.43 6.44 8.26
N HIS A 49 0.34 7.04 7.84
CA HIS A 49 -0.70 6.31 7.13
C HIS A 49 -0.83 6.82 5.70
N VAL A 50 -1.19 5.92 4.80
CA VAL A 50 -1.38 6.18 3.38
C VAL A 50 -2.68 5.53 2.95
N ILE A 51 -3.51 6.29 2.24
CA ILE A 51 -4.73 5.77 1.65
C ILE A 51 -4.57 5.86 0.14
N MET A 52 -4.80 4.75 -0.54
CA MET A 52 -4.67 4.74 -2.00
C MET A 52 -5.80 3.98 -2.66
N ASN A 53 -6.07 4.34 -3.91
CA ASN A 53 -6.99 3.61 -4.75
C ASN A 53 -6.22 2.49 -5.45
N ALA A 54 -6.50 1.24 -5.09
CA ALA A 54 -5.78 0.07 -5.59
C ALA A 54 -6.09 -0.25 -7.06
N ARG A 55 -7.00 0.48 -7.69
CA ARG A 55 -7.27 0.33 -9.13
C ARG A 55 -6.10 0.76 -9.99
N TYR A 56 -5.29 1.71 -9.49
CA TYR A 56 -4.16 2.22 -10.25
C TYR A 56 -2.95 1.32 -10.03
N PRO A 57 -2.06 1.25 -11.03
CA PRO A 57 -0.82 0.48 -10.87
C PRO A 57 -0.04 0.92 -9.63
N HIS A 58 0.39 -0.05 -8.85
CA HIS A 58 1.16 0.19 -7.64
C HIS A 58 2.05 -0.98 -7.33
N TRP A 59 3.09 -0.73 -6.56
CA TRP A 59 3.99 -1.76 -6.07
C TRP A 59 4.71 -1.24 -4.83
N ALA A 60 5.31 -2.16 -4.11
CA ALA A 60 6.00 -1.82 -2.87
C ALA A 60 7.34 -2.52 -2.81
N GLU A 61 8.26 -1.93 -2.05
CA GLU A 61 9.56 -2.55 -1.83
C GLU A 61 10.06 -2.25 -0.43
N ASN A 62 10.83 -3.19 0.10
CA ASN A 62 11.57 -3.04 1.34
C ASN A 62 13.05 -3.19 1.02
N LYS A 63 13.74 -2.08 0.89
CA LYS A 63 15.18 -2.04 0.62
C LYS A 63 16.02 -2.19 1.87
N SER A 64 15.39 -2.25 3.04
CA SER A 64 16.10 -2.36 4.30
C SER A 64 16.51 -3.80 4.60
N GLU A 65 17.30 -3.99 5.62
CA GLU A 65 17.70 -5.31 6.10
C GLU A 65 16.77 -5.86 7.18
N GLU A 66 15.69 -5.16 7.48
CA GLU A 66 14.72 -5.55 8.49
C GLU A 66 13.35 -5.74 7.87
N ASP A 67 12.53 -6.58 8.51
CA ASP A 67 11.17 -6.79 8.05
C ASP A 67 10.31 -5.55 8.29
N ARG A 68 9.40 -5.30 7.36
CA ARG A 68 8.41 -4.23 7.45
C ARG A 68 7.10 -4.80 7.94
N VAL A 69 6.47 -4.11 8.89
CA VAL A 69 5.16 -4.47 9.41
C VAL A 69 4.21 -3.28 9.27
N ILE A 70 3.08 -3.50 8.64
CA ILE A 70 2.04 -2.47 8.53
C ILE A 70 0.69 -3.05 8.92
N LEU A 71 -0.21 -2.16 9.34
CA LEU A 71 -1.62 -2.48 9.44
C LEU A 71 -2.24 -2.18 8.09
N TYR A 72 -2.89 -3.17 7.50
CA TYR A 72 -3.46 -3.08 6.17
C TYR A 72 -4.96 -3.30 6.24
N ILE A 73 -5.74 -2.34 5.74
CA ILE A 73 -7.19 -2.44 5.70
C ILE A 73 -7.67 -2.17 4.30
N GLU A 74 -8.48 -3.08 3.76
CA GLU A 74 -9.16 -2.88 2.49
C GLU A 74 -10.63 -2.55 2.74
N TYR A 75 -11.17 -1.64 1.95
CA TYR A 75 -12.58 -1.37 1.99
C TYR A 75 -13.10 -0.97 0.61
N TYR A 76 -14.39 -1.15 0.43
CA TYR A 76 -15.06 -0.81 -0.81
C TYR A 76 -15.94 0.40 -0.60
N ASN A 77 -15.95 1.28 -1.60
CA ASN A 77 -16.89 2.38 -1.66
C ASN A 77 -17.85 2.06 -2.81
N SER A 78 -19.04 1.61 -2.48
CA SER A 78 -20.05 1.21 -3.46
C SER A 78 -21.28 2.11 -3.34
N THR A 79 -21.76 2.59 -4.49
CA THR A 79 -22.96 3.40 -4.53
C THR A 79 -24.23 2.58 -4.32
N THR A 80 -24.13 1.28 -4.45
CA THR A 80 -25.29 0.39 -4.24
C THR A 80 -25.48 -0.01 -2.79
N LEU A 81 -24.51 0.28 -1.96
CA LEU A 81 -24.55 -0.08 -0.55
C LEU A 81 -25.48 0.87 0.21
N ARG A 82 -26.39 0.30 0.97
CA ARG A 82 -27.37 1.07 1.73
C ARG A 82 -27.47 0.55 3.15
#